data_e425a12587f8d5efc05b32d1020ad1a7
#
_entry.id   e425a12587f8d5efc05b32d1020ad1a7
#
_cell.length_a   1.000
_cell.length_b   1.000
_cell.length_c   1.000
_cell.angle_alpha   90.00
_cell.angle_beta   90.00
_cell.angle_gamma   90.00
#
_symmetry.space_group_name_H-M   'P 1'
#
loop_
_entity.id
_entity.type
_entity.pdbx_description
1 polymer ?
#
loop_
_entity_poly.entity_id
_entity_poly.type
_entity_poly.pdbx_seq_one_letter_code
_entity_poly.pdbx_strand_id
1 'polypeptide(L)'
;MNIVKKALIGVTLAAAMAAPSAYASPINVGGVIWDPAALVDFSAFGGQIRQKIVAGGEVTGFGLIDKINNTGMNTFCPGCELTFQFGGFMPVVANALPTTAGQTISYTGGWVNVYVHAPTGMDYNDPLSMTLGNTGQNGGSLWLSLVGHANPGGITFVGKVQDDGMGNITGLQGNGQMSVTGGLAQGNFDTDSKSFGSDFSFQAGFTTFLPDNNLLDAIGNGTFDGESIPEPGSMTLLGLGLLGAGLARRRRQAA
;
A
#
# COMPACT_ATOMS: atom_id res chain seq x y z
N MET A 1 -11.23 50.98 33.44
CA MET A 1 -10.59 49.72 32.98
C MET A 1 -11.76 48.82 32.59
N ASN A 2 -12.23 48.56 31.41
CA ASN A 2 -11.46 47.94 30.43
C ASN A 2 -12.38 47.23 29.43
N ILE A 3 -13.21 47.97 28.73
CA ILE A 3 -14.00 47.43 27.61
C ILE A 3 -13.05 47.00 26.48
N VAL A 4 -11.96 47.75 26.27
CA VAL A 4 -10.96 47.45 25.22
C VAL A 4 -10.20 46.13 25.47
N LYS A 5 -9.90 45.77 26.74
CA LYS A 5 -9.24 44.52 27.07
C LYS A 5 -10.15 43.29 26.86
N LYS A 6 -11.45 43.43 27.08
CA LYS A 6 -12.43 42.34 26.86
C LYS A 6 -12.70 42.13 25.36
N ALA A 7 -12.69 43.21 24.55
CA ALA A 7 -12.82 43.09 23.08
C ALA A 7 -11.63 42.41 22.43
N LEU A 8 -10.39 42.63 22.93
CA LEU A 8 -9.19 41.97 22.36
C LEU A 8 -9.16 40.47 22.61
N ILE A 9 -9.68 39.99 23.76
CA ILE A 9 -9.74 38.54 24.07
C ILE A 9 -10.82 37.87 23.22
N GLY A 10 -11.92 38.53 22.92
CA GLY A 10 -12.99 37.99 22.06
C GLY A 10 -12.56 37.80 20.59
N VAL A 11 -11.75 38.72 20.07
CA VAL A 11 -11.26 38.63 18.66
C VAL A 11 -10.22 37.54 18.49
N THR A 12 -9.36 37.29 19.49
CA THR A 12 -8.38 36.19 19.42
C THR A 12 -9.02 34.79 19.51
N LEU A 13 -10.12 34.65 20.25
CA LEU A 13 -10.84 33.38 20.36
C LEU A 13 -11.66 33.08 19.08
N ALA A 14 -12.24 34.12 18.47
CA ALA A 14 -12.99 33.98 17.21
C ALA A 14 -12.08 33.65 16.02
N ALA A 15 -10.84 34.15 15.99
CA ALA A 15 -9.87 33.79 14.96
C ALA A 15 -9.38 32.34 15.05
N ALA A 16 -9.38 31.74 16.24
CA ALA A 16 -9.02 30.34 16.44
C ALA A 16 -10.12 29.36 15.97
N MET A 17 -11.38 29.79 15.92
CA MET A 17 -12.50 28.97 15.44
C MET A 17 -12.74 29.06 13.92
N ALA A 18 -12.08 30.00 13.25
CA ALA A 18 -12.13 30.17 11.79
C ALA A 18 -10.93 29.51 11.07
N ALA A 19 -10.16 28.66 11.75
CA ALA A 19 -9.15 27.87 11.06
C ALA A 19 -9.87 26.94 10.09
N PRO A 20 -9.62 27.04 8.77
CA PRO A 20 -10.14 26.06 7.84
C PRO A 20 -9.67 24.69 8.31
N SER A 21 -10.57 23.70 8.29
CA SER A 21 -10.17 22.30 8.48
C SER A 21 -8.99 22.05 7.54
N ALA A 22 -7.83 21.72 8.10
CA ALA A 22 -6.67 21.38 7.31
C ALA A 22 -6.99 20.05 6.61
N TYR A 23 -7.46 20.12 5.37
CA TYR A 23 -7.49 18.92 4.52
C TYR A 23 -6.05 18.49 4.33
N ALA A 24 -5.79 17.21 4.55
CA ALA A 24 -4.49 16.65 4.23
C ALA A 24 -4.24 16.89 2.73
N SER A 25 -3.09 17.46 2.40
CA SER A 25 -2.69 17.63 1.00
C SER A 25 -2.31 16.28 0.42
N PRO A 26 -2.48 16.04 -0.90
CA PRO A 26 -1.95 14.85 -1.54
C PRO A 26 -0.47 14.67 -1.22
N ILE A 27 -0.09 13.44 -0.90
CA ILE A 27 1.28 13.05 -0.59
C ILE A 27 1.96 12.68 -1.91
N ASN A 28 3.23 13.06 -2.08
CA ASN A 28 4.05 12.69 -3.23
C ASN A 28 5.39 12.11 -2.76
N VAL A 29 5.62 10.84 -3.02
CA VAL A 29 6.87 10.15 -2.68
C VAL A 29 7.43 9.48 -3.92
N GLY A 30 8.60 9.95 -4.38
CA GLY A 30 9.27 9.38 -5.57
C GLY A 30 8.48 9.52 -6.88
N GLY A 31 7.56 10.49 -6.97
CA GLY A 31 6.68 10.68 -8.13
C GLY A 31 5.32 9.98 -8.02
N VAL A 32 5.13 9.15 -6.99
CA VAL A 32 3.84 8.49 -6.70
C VAL A 32 3.00 9.42 -5.82
N ILE A 33 1.78 9.70 -6.24
CA ILE A 33 0.87 10.68 -5.63
C ILE A 33 -0.40 9.98 -5.16
N TRP A 34 -0.80 10.21 -3.90
CA TRP A 34 -2.10 9.76 -3.38
C TRP A 34 -2.69 10.80 -2.42
N ASP A 35 -4.01 10.73 -2.24
CA ASP A 35 -4.73 11.62 -1.34
C ASP A 35 -5.12 10.84 -0.07
N PRO A 36 -4.51 11.13 1.10
CA PRO A 36 -4.84 10.47 2.36
C PRO A 36 -6.23 10.88 2.90
N ALA A 37 -6.85 11.92 2.34
CA ALA A 37 -8.23 12.30 2.66
C ALA A 37 -9.28 11.57 1.79
N ALA A 38 -8.87 10.67 0.91
CA ALA A 38 -9.78 9.84 0.12
C ALA A 38 -10.61 8.92 1.03
N LEU A 39 -11.73 8.41 0.52
CA LEU A 39 -12.65 7.53 1.26
C LEU A 39 -11.95 6.27 1.83
N VAL A 40 -10.99 5.75 1.08
CA VAL A 40 -10.00 4.77 1.56
C VAL A 40 -8.67 5.49 1.49
N ASP A 41 -7.98 5.65 2.61
CA ASP A 41 -6.75 6.43 2.71
C ASP A 41 -5.72 5.96 1.68
N PHE A 42 -5.43 4.67 1.64
CA PHE A 42 -4.58 4.08 0.61
C PHE A 42 -5.09 2.71 0.19
N SER A 43 -5.46 2.58 -1.08
CA SER A 43 -5.79 1.30 -1.72
C SER A 43 -5.11 1.23 -3.07
N ALA A 44 -4.13 0.33 -3.20
CA ALA A 44 -3.45 0.04 -4.46
C ALA A 44 -4.05 -1.21 -5.10
N PHE A 45 -4.36 -1.13 -6.40
CA PHE A 45 -4.87 -2.24 -7.18
C PHE A 45 -3.86 -2.66 -8.23
N GLY A 46 -3.45 -3.94 -8.19
CA GLY A 46 -2.71 -4.60 -9.24
C GLY A 46 -3.66 -5.32 -10.19
N GLY A 47 -3.92 -4.72 -11.34
CA GLY A 47 -4.83 -5.30 -12.34
C GLY A 47 -4.22 -6.50 -13.06
N GLN A 48 -2.90 -6.62 -13.03
CA GLN A 48 -2.15 -7.72 -13.64
C GLN A 48 -1.09 -8.22 -12.66
N ILE A 49 -1.29 -9.43 -12.16
CA ILE A 49 -0.36 -10.13 -11.28
C ILE A 49 -0.08 -11.49 -11.89
N ARG A 50 1.19 -11.85 -12.06
CA ARG A 50 1.59 -13.21 -12.38
C ARG A 50 2.16 -13.88 -11.15
N GLN A 51 1.50 -14.94 -10.71
CA GLN A 51 1.91 -15.77 -9.60
C GLN A 51 2.51 -17.07 -10.11
N LYS A 52 3.57 -17.53 -9.45
CA LYS A 52 4.12 -18.87 -9.62
C LYS A 52 4.21 -19.58 -8.28
N ILE A 53 3.89 -20.87 -8.29
CA ILE A 53 4.17 -21.76 -7.18
C ILE A 53 5.34 -22.66 -7.61
N VAL A 54 6.48 -22.47 -6.97
CA VAL A 54 7.72 -23.14 -7.33
C VAL A 54 7.98 -24.37 -6.46
N ALA A 55 9.11 -25.05 -6.65
CA ALA A 55 9.48 -26.22 -5.88
C ALA A 55 9.41 -25.93 -4.36
N GLY A 56 8.85 -26.86 -3.61
CA GLY A 56 8.62 -26.65 -2.17
C GLY A 56 7.26 -26.01 -1.82
N GLY A 57 6.50 -25.58 -2.83
CA GLY A 57 5.19 -24.91 -2.63
C GLY A 57 5.31 -23.41 -2.35
N GLU A 58 6.50 -22.82 -2.51
CA GLU A 58 6.70 -21.38 -2.35
C GLU A 58 5.87 -20.60 -3.37
N VAL A 59 5.14 -19.59 -2.89
CA VAL A 59 4.43 -18.64 -3.74
C VAL A 59 5.33 -17.43 -4.01
N THR A 60 5.53 -17.14 -5.30
CA THR A 60 6.34 -16.02 -5.80
C THR A 60 5.66 -15.39 -7.00
N GLY A 61 6.05 -14.19 -7.39
CA GLY A 61 5.52 -13.55 -8.58
C GLY A 61 5.89 -12.07 -8.70
N PHE A 62 5.16 -11.42 -9.60
CA PHE A 62 5.36 -10.01 -9.91
C PHE A 62 4.09 -9.42 -10.51
N GLY A 63 4.03 -8.09 -10.54
CA GLY A 63 2.87 -7.40 -11.09
C GLY A 63 3.09 -5.91 -11.27
N LEU A 64 2.02 -5.27 -11.73
CA LEU A 64 1.93 -3.84 -11.96
C LEU A 64 0.80 -3.27 -11.09
N ILE A 65 1.05 -2.14 -10.43
CA ILE A 65 0.00 -1.34 -9.77
C ILE A 65 -0.54 -0.35 -10.81
N ASP A 66 -1.77 -0.52 -11.23
CA ASP A 66 -2.42 0.30 -12.26
C ASP A 66 -3.38 1.34 -11.69
N LYS A 67 -3.78 1.21 -10.41
CA LYS A 67 -4.60 2.18 -9.70
C LYS A 67 -4.16 2.38 -8.26
N ILE A 68 -4.25 3.61 -7.78
CA ILE A 68 -4.22 3.98 -6.36
C ILE A 68 -5.47 4.81 -6.07
N ASN A 69 -6.25 4.43 -5.03
CA ASN A 69 -7.51 5.09 -4.65
C ASN A 69 -8.46 5.27 -5.85
N ASN A 70 -8.57 4.24 -6.68
CA ASN A 70 -9.33 4.21 -7.93
C ASN A 70 -8.86 5.22 -9.01
N THR A 71 -7.69 5.82 -8.83
CA THR A 71 -7.07 6.76 -9.78
C THR A 71 -6.05 6.01 -10.62
N GLY A 72 -6.10 6.17 -11.95
CA GLY A 72 -5.20 5.47 -12.88
C GLY A 72 -3.77 5.99 -12.88
N MET A 73 -2.85 5.18 -13.42
CA MET A 73 -1.39 5.40 -13.40
C MET A 73 -0.97 6.78 -13.90
N ASN A 74 -1.54 7.28 -14.98
CA ASN A 74 -1.19 8.59 -15.53
C ASN A 74 -1.42 9.76 -14.55
N THR A 75 -2.25 9.55 -13.51
CA THR A 75 -2.54 10.56 -12.49
C THR A 75 -1.74 10.31 -11.22
N PHE A 76 -1.70 9.08 -10.72
CA PHE A 76 -0.95 8.80 -9.50
C PHE A 76 0.55 8.65 -9.71
N CYS A 77 1.00 8.37 -10.94
CA CYS A 77 2.42 8.19 -11.29
C CYS A 77 2.71 8.82 -12.68
N PRO A 78 2.57 10.16 -12.83
CA PRO A 78 2.73 10.82 -14.12
C PRO A 78 4.18 10.69 -14.64
N GLY A 79 4.34 9.90 -15.71
CA GLY A 79 5.66 9.62 -16.30
C GLY A 79 6.48 8.55 -15.57
N CYS A 80 5.87 7.80 -14.69
CA CYS A 80 6.49 6.64 -14.03
C CYS A 80 5.59 5.40 -14.08
N GLU A 81 6.15 4.27 -13.73
CA GLU A 81 5.47 2.98 -13.48
C GLU A 81 5.70 2.55 -12.04
N LEU A 82 4.69 1.92 -11.44
CA LEU A 82 4.77 1.32 -10.12
C LEU A 82 4.56 -0.19 -10.26
N THR A 83 5.65 -0.94 -10.11
CA THR A 83 5.67 -2.40 -10.26
C THR A 83 6.04 -3.06 -8.95
N PHE A 84 5.79 -4.36 -8.83
CA PHE A 84 6.17 -5.09 -7.63
C PHE A 84 6.62 -6.51 -7.94
N GLN A 85 7.43 -7.04 -7.04
CA GLN A 85 7.83 -8.44 -6.97
C GLN A 85 7.54 -8.96 -5.57
N PHE A 86 7.21 -10.25 -5.49
CA PHE A 86 6.95 -10.91 -4.22
C PHE A 86 7.46 -12.35 -4.22
N GLY A 87 7.72 -12.88 -3.03
CA GLY A 87 8.19 -14.26 -2.83
C GLY A 87 8.35 -14.60 -1.35
N GLY A 88 8.92 -15.77 -1.08
CA GLY A 88 9.21 -16.20 0.28
C GLY A 88 7.98 -16.65 1.09
N PHE A 89 6.79 -16.76 0.48
CA PHE A 89 5.62 -17.31 1.13
C PHE A 89 5.72 -18.85 1.11
N MET A 90 6.14 -19.42 2.21
CA MET A 90 6.36 -20.88 2.35
C MET A 90 5.14 -21.55 2.97
N PRO A 91 4.63 -22.65 2.40
CA PRO A 91 3.51 -23.35 2.99
C PRO A 91 3.91 -23.98 4.32
N VAL A 92 3.03 -23.87 5.33
CA VAL A 92 3.21 -24.49 6.66
C VAL A 92 3.36 -26.00 6.55
N VAL A 93 2.53 -26.63 5.72
CA VAL A 93 2.69 -28.03 5.36
C VAL A 93 3.66 -28.13 4.18
N ALA A 94 4.83 -28.69 4.43
CA ALA A 94 5.90 -28.75 3.42
C ALA A 94 5.40 -29.36 2.08
N ASN A 95 5.75 -28.69 0.98
CA ASN A 95 5.37 -29.08 -0.38
C ASN A 95 3.84 -29.08 -0.64
N ALA A 96 3.04 -28.37 0.16
CA ALA A 96 1.62 -28.25 -0.12
C ALA A 96 1.40 -27.50 -1.45
N LEU A 97 0.63 -28.12 -2.34
CA LEU A 97 0.27 -27.55 -3.64
C LEU A 97 -1.26 -27.43 -3.75
N PRO A 98 -1.77 -26.45 -4.52
CA PRO A 98 -3.22 -26.23 -4.72
C PRO A 98 -3.77 -27.26 -5.72
N THR A 99 -3.99 -28.50 -5.30
CA THR A 99 -4.39 -29.62 -6.16
C THR A 99 -5.83 -30.07 -5.95
N THR A 100 -6.49 -29.60 -4.90
CA THR A 100 -7.83 -30.08 -4.53
C THR A 100 -8.80 -28.91 -4.42
N ALA A 101 -9.97 -29.03 -5.03
CA ALA A 101 -11.07 -28.08 -4.93
C ALA A 101 -11.43 -27.79 -3.45
N GLY A 102 -11.61 -26.52 -3.11
CA GLY A 102 -11.89 -26.07 -1.74
C GLY A 102 -10.72 -26.14 -0.76
N GLN A 103 -9.54 -26.62 -1.19
CA GLN A 103 -8.35 -26.71 -0.34
C GLN A 103 -7.93 -25.34 0.18
N THR A 104 -7.55 -25.29 1.46
CA THR A 104 -6.93 -24.14 2.10
C THR A 104 -5.48 -24.46 2.43
N ILE A 105 -4.56 -23.56 2.07
CA ILE A 105 -3.13 -23.67 2.35
C ILE A 105 -2.71 -22.45 3.15
N SER A 106 -2.11 -22.66 4.31
CA SER A 106 -1.53 -21.62 5.15
C SER A 106 -0.06 -21.45 4.85
N TYR A 107 0.41 -20.20 4.83
CA TYR A 107 1.79 -19.84 4.52
C TYR A 107 2.40 -18.99 5.64
N THR A 108 3.72 -19.07 5.74
CA THR A 108 4.54 -18.24 6.64
C THR A 108 5.57 -17.45 5.83
N GLY A 109 6.17 -16.43 6.46
CA GLY A 109 7.15 -15.57 5.80
C GLY A 109 6.51 -14.68 4.73
N GLY A 110 7.22 -14.50 3.65
CA GLY A 110 6.81 -13.67 2.52
C GLY A 110 7.37 -12.25 2.56
N TRP A 111 7.60 -11.72 1.38
CA TRP A 111 8.01 -10.33 1.17
C TRP A 111 7.35 -9.80 -0.11
N VAL A 112 7.16 -8.47 -0.16
CA VAL A 112 6.76 -7.71 -1.34
C VAL A 112 7.64 -6.49 -1.46
N ASN A 113 8.26 -6.29 -2.62
CA ASN A 113 9.02 -5.09 -2.94
C ASN A 113 8.35 -4.34 -4.08
N VAL A 114 7.95 -3.11 -3.82
CA VAL A 114 7.34 -2.21 -4.79
C VAL A 114 8.39 -1.24 -5.31
N TYR A 115 8.49 -1.09 -6.62
CA TYR A 115 9.48 -0.24 -7.28
C TYR A 115 8.79 0.86 -8.09
N VAL A 116 9.37 2.06 -8.04
CA VAL A 116 9.01 3.18 -8.92
C VAL A 116 10.15 3.41 -9.91
N HIS A 117 9.84 3.45 -11.21
CA HIS A 117 10.82 3.66 -12.28
C HIS A 117 10.17 4.30 -13.51
N ALA A 118 10.99 4.72 -14.49
CA ALA A 118 10.50 5.18 -15.78
C ALA A 118 9.76 4.05 -16.51
N PRO A 119 8.78 4.37 -17.38
CA PRO A 119 8.06 3.37 -18.15
C PRO A 119 8.99 2.43 -18.93
N THR A 120 8.75 1.12 -18.79
CA THR A 120 9.58 0.08 -19.43
C THR A 120 9.02 -0.40 -20.76
N GLY A 121 7.88 0.16 -21.21
CA GLY A 121 7.22 -0.20 -22.45
C GLY A 121 6.48 -1.55 -22.37
N MET A 122 6.09 -1.97 -21.18
CA MET A 122 5.19 -3.11 -21.01
C MET A 122 3.86 -2.84 -21.68
N ASP A 123 3.27 -3.85 -22.31
CA ASP A 123 1.88 -3.80 -22.75
C ASP A 123 0.97 -4.11 -21.57
N TYR A 124 0.30 -3.09 -21.03
CA TYR A 124 -0.61 -3.24 -19.88
C TYR A 124 -1.87 -4.06 -20.19
N ASN A 125 -2.11 -4.41 -21.45
CA ASN A 125 -3.20 -5.31 -21.86
C ASN A 125 -2.73 -6.76 -22.04
N ASP A 126 -1.44 -7.01 -22.02
CA ASP A 126 -0.84 -8.34 -22.14
C ASP A 126 -0.06 -8.71 -20.87
N PRO A 127 -0.64 -9.52 -19.97
CA PRO A 127 0.05 -9.99 -18.77
C PRO A 127 1.34 -10.78 -19.06
N LEU A 128 1.49 -11.30 -20.25
CA LEU A 128 2.70 -12.05 -20.66
C LEU A 128 3.86 -11.13 -21.02
N SER A 129 3.60 -9.84 -21.23
CA SER A 129 4.64 -8.81 -21.42
C SER A 129 5.43 -8.52 -20.15
N MET A 130 4.85 -8.84 -18.97
CA MET A 130 5.51 -8.68 -17.67
C MET A 130 6.52 -9.80 -17.43
N THR A 131 7.68 -9.42 -16.92
CA THR A 131 8.78 -10.32 -16.55
C THR A 131 9.41 -9.87 -15.24
N LEU A 132 10.18 -10.74 -14.59
CA LEU A 132 11.02 -10.33 -13.44
C LEU A 132 11.99 -9.20 -13.82
N GLY A 133 12.42 -9.11 -15.08
CA GLY A 133 13.32 -8.09 -15.55
C GLY A 133 12.69 -6.70 -15.58
N ASN A 134 11.46 -6.57 -16.08
CA ASN A 134 10.80 -5.26 -16.24
C ASN A 134 9.91 -4.86 -15.05
N THR A 135 9.64 -5.75 -14.11
CA THR A 135 8.89 -5.44 -12.87
C THR A 135 9.78 -5.18 -11.65
N GLY A 136 11.09 -5.26 -11.80
CA GLY A 136 12.07 -4.96 -10.76
C GLY A 136 12.48 -3.48 -10.72
N GLN A 137 13.62 -3.19 -10.14
CA GLN A 137 14.09 -1.83 -9.90
C GLN A 137 14.32 -1.02 -11.20
N ASN A 138 14.80 -1.62 -12.29
CA ASN A 138 14.96 -1.00 -13.63
C ASN A 138 15.59 0.40 -13.64
N GLY A 139 16.61 0.62 -12.81
CA GLY A 139 17.25 1.93 -12.66
C GLY A 139 16.45 2.95 -11.83
N GLY A 140 15.26 2.58 -11.34
CA GLY A 140 14.45 3.36 -10.42
C GLY A 140 14.79 3.09 -8.95
N SER A 141 13.81 3.24 -8.08
CA SER A 141 13.99 3.15 -6.62
C SER A 141 13.03 2.13 -5.99
N LEU A 142 13.48 1.51 -4.92
CA LEU A 142 12.60 0.75 -4.01
C LEU A 142 11.66 1.74 -3.34
N TRP A 143 10.38 1.71 -3.75
CA TRP A 143 9.37 2.63 -3.24
C TRP A 143 8.83 2.17 -1.88
N LEU A 144 8.52 0.87 -1.75
CA LEU A 144 8.05 0.28 -0.49
C LEU A 144 8.55 -1.17 -0.38
N SER A 145 9.01 -1.57 0.78
CA SER A 145 9.37 -2.94 1.12
C SER A 145 8.50 -3.45 2.26
N LEU A 146 7.92 -4.62 2.07
CA LEU A 146 6.97 -5.24 3.00
C LEU A 146 7.42 -6.67 3.32
N VAL A 147 7.15 -7.12 4.54
CA VAL A 147 7.28 -8.53 4.95
C VAL A 147 5.96 -9.04 5.48
N GLY A 148 5.74 -10.34 5.36
CA GLY A 148 4.53 -10.99 5.90
C GLY A 148 4.40 -10.76 7.39
N HIS A 149 3.26 -10.20 7.81
CA HIS A 149 2.92 -10.01 9.22
C HIS A 149 2.13 -11.23 9.73
N ALA A 150 2.70 -11.91 10.72
CA ALA A 150 2.09 -13.12 11.25
C ALA A 150 0.92 -12.82 12.20
N ASN A 151 -0.19 -13.51 12.01
CA ASN A 151 -1.25 -13.57 13.02
C ASN A 151 -0.77 -14.34 14.27
N PRO A 152 -1.54 -14.39 15.38
CA PRO A 152 -1.16 -15.14 16.57
C PRO A 152 -0.88 -16.63 16.35
N GLY A 153 -1.32 -17.21 15.23
CA GLY A 153 -1.02 -18.58 14.81
C GLY A 153 0.26 -18.74 13.97
N GLY A 154 1.02 -17.65 13.75
CA GLY A 154 2.25 -17.66 12.95
C GLY A 154 2.00 -17.63 11.43
N ILE A 155 0.76 -17.45 10.99
CA ILE A 155 0.36 -17.43 9.57
C ILE A 155 0.41 -16.01 9.04
N THR A 156 1.09 -15.80 7.90
CA THR A 156 1.19 -14.50 7.23
C THR A 156 0.23 -14.38 6.04
N PHE A 157 -0.10 -15.51 5.43
CA PHE A 157 -0.92 -15.58 4.22
C PHE A 157 -1.73 -16.88 4.18
N VAL A 158 -2.98 -16.80 3.71
CA VAL A 158 -3.86 -17.95 3.50
C VAL A 158 -4.31 -17.97 2.05
N GLY A 159 -4.00 -19.08 1.36
CA GLY A 159 -4.49 -19.37 0.02
C GLY A 159 -5.67 -20.34 0.05
N LYS A 160 -6.64 -20.14 -0.84
CA LYS A 160 -7.79 -21.02 -1.04
C LYS A 160 -7.95 -21.36 -2.49
N VAL A 161 -8.15 -22.64 -2.79
CA VAL A 161 -8.54 -23.14 -4.12
C VAL A 161 -10.04 -22.97 -4.27
N GLN A 162 -10.46 -22.14 -5.22
CA GLN A 162 -11.86 -21.91 -5.54
C GLN A 162 -12.42 -23.05 -6.39
N ASP A 163 -13.68 -23.37 -6.19
CA ASP A 163 -14.38 -24.40 -6.96
C ASP A 163 -15.80 -23.95 -7.35
N ASP A 164 -16.42 -24.73 -8.24
CA ASP A 164 -17.79 -24.49 -8.75
C ASP A 164 -18.86 -25.24 -7.91
N GLY A 165 -18.50 -25.82 -6.79
CA GLY A 165 -19.38 -26.67 -5.97
C GLY A 165 -19.60 -28.09 -6.55
N MET A 166 -19.05 -28.40 -7.72
CA MET A 166 -19.04 -29.71 -8.36
C MET A 166 -17.66 -30.37 -8.32
N GLY A 167 -16.69 -29.71 -7.68
CA GLY A 167 -15.32 -30.20 -7.53
C GLY A 167 -14.35 -29.73 -8.65
N ASN A 168 -14.80 -28.91 -9.60
CA ASN A 168 -13.88 -28.34 -10.58
C ASN A 168 -13.23 -27.08 -10.03
N ILE A 169 -11.93 -26.94 -10.20
CA ILE A 169 -11.18 -25.77 -9.76
C ILE A 169 -11.45 -24.61 -10.72
N THR A 170 -11.90 -23.48 -10.16
CA THR A 170 -12.23 -22.25 -10.91
C THR A 170 -11.25 -21.12 -10.69
N GLY A 171 -10.43 -21.19 -9.64
CA GLY A 171 -9.48 -20.14 -9.33
C GLY A 171 -8.64 -20.42 -8.09
N LEU A 172 -7.74 -19.48 -7.81
CA LEU A 172 -7.03 -19.37 -6.54
C LEU A 172 -7.36 -18.01 -5.92
N GLN A 173 -7.52 -17.96 -4.63
CA GLN A 173 -7.68 -16.72 -3.88
C GLN A 173 -6.72 -16.72 -2.70
N GLY A 174 -6.21 -15.54 -2.35
CA GLY A 174 -5.34 -15.40 -1.21
C GLY A 174 -5.56 -14.10 -0.46
N ASN A 175 -5.31 -14.13 0.84
CA ASN A 175 -5.33 -12.94 1.69
C ASN A 175 -4.26 -13.04 2.78
N GLY A 176 -3.77 -11.90 3.24
CA GLY A 176 -2.74 -11.83 4.27
C GLY A 176 -2.53 -10.42 4.79
N GLN A 177 -1.55 -10.33 5.69
CA GLN A 177 -1.14 -9.10 6.35
C GLN A 177 0.35 -8.86 6.11
N MET A 178 0.74 -7.58 5.99
CA MET A 178 2.11 -7.19 5.73
C MET A 178 2.54 -6.04 6.64
N SER A 179 3.81 -6.04 7.05
CA SER A 179 4.44 -4.92 7.75
C SER A 179 5.48 -4.24 6.87
N VAL A 180 5.56 -2.92 7.00
CA VAL A 180 6.53 -2.08 6.30
C VAL A 180 7.92 -2.27 6.91
N THR A 181 8.93 -2.45 6.05
CA THR A 181 10.32 -2.63 6.48
C THR A 181 11.30 -1.69 5.81
N GLY A 182 10.88 -0.96 4.78
CA GLY A 182 11.77 -0.06 4.06
C GLY A 182 11.16 0.58 2.83
N GLY A 183 11.99 1.29 2.08
CA GLY A 183 11.63 2.01 0.86
C GLY A 183 11.41 3.49 1.08
N LEU A 184 11.26 4.25 -0.03
CA LEU A 184 11.07 5.70 0.01
C LEU A 184 9.83 6.12 0.80
N ALA A 185 8.75 5.32 0.70
CA ALA A 185 7.46 5.59 1.33
C ALA A 185 7.32 4.98 2.74
N GLN A 186 8.37 4.39 3.32
CA GLN A 186 8.32 3.75 4.64
C GLN A 186 7.68 4.66 5.69
N GLY A 187 8.18 5.89 5.83
CA GLY A 187 7.70 6.82 6.86
C GLY A 187 6.24 7.26 6.72
N ASN A 188 5.61 6.96 5.59
CA ASN A 188 4.20 7.25 5.36
C ASN A 188 3.29 6.06 5.69
N PHE A 189 3.79 4.84 5.74
CA PHE A 189 2.98 3.63 5.84
C PHE A 189 3.31 2.72 7.03
N ASP A 190 4.34 3.03 7.83
CA ASP A 190 4.67 2.31 9.07
C ASP A 190 3.71 2.80 10.18
N THR A 191 2.50 2.23 10.21
CA THR A 191 1.34 2.75 10.96
C THR A 191 0.79 1.79 11.99
N ASP A 192 1.06 0.49 11.89
CA ASP A 192 0.48 -0.59 12.72
C ASP A 192 -1.06 -0.56 12.78
N SER A 193 -1.73 0.02 11.75
CA SER A 193 -3.15 0.36 11.80
C SER A 193 -4.08 -0.78 11.39
N LYS A 194 -3.57 -1.85 10.80
CA LYS A 194 -4.36 -3.00 10.36
C LYS A 194 -4.39 -4.12 11.41
N SER A 195 -5.04 -5.23 11.07
CA SER A 195 -5.22 -6.36 11.98
C SER A 195 -3.88 -6.88 12.52
N PHE A 196 -3.86 -7.18 13.80
CA PHE A 196 -2.70 -7.69 14.56
C PHE A 196 -1.51 -6.72 14.65
N GLY A 197 -1.69 -5.42 14.31
CA GLY A 197 -0.61 -4.44 14.27
C GLY A 197 0.20 -4.50 12.98
N SER A 198 -0.41 -4.92 11.90
CA SER A 198 0.18 -4.82 10.55
C SER A 198 -0.12 -3.47 9.92
N ASP A 199 0.61 -3.12 8.86
CA ASP A 199 0.45 -1.86 8.12
C ASP A 199 -0.49 -2.01 6.93
N PHE A 200 -0.47 -3.19 6.30
CA PHE A 200 -1.26 -3.50 5.11
C PHE A 200 -2.02 -4.81 5.25
N SER A 201 -3.23 -4.82 4.69
CA SER A 201 -3.92 -6.05 4.29
C SER A 201 -3.85 -6.22 2.78
N PHE A 202 -3.75 -7.45 2.30
CA PHE A 202 -3.81 -7.72 0.88
C PHE A 202 -4.76 -8.86 0.54
N GLN A 203 -5.33 -8.79 -0.65
CA GLN A 203 -6.14 -9.84 -1.25
C GLN A 203 -5.74 -10.00 -2.71
N ALA A 204 -5.72 -11.24 -3.19
CA ALA A 204 -5.45 -11.55 -4.59
C ALA A 204 -6.34 -12.69 -5.08
N GLY A 205 -6.70 -12.64 -6.36
CA GLY A 205 -7.49 -13.68 -7.02
C GLY A 205 -6.92 -14.01 -8.40
N PHE A 206 -6.84 -15.29 -8.73
CA PHE A 206 -6.26 -15.81 -9.96
C PHE A 206 -7.24 -16.76 -10.62
N THR A 207 -7.61 -16.47 -11.86
CA THR A 207 -8.59 -17.26 -12.63
C THR A 207 -8.06 -17.74 -13.97
N THR A 208 -6.91 -17.24 -14.40
CA THR A 208 -6.26 -17.67 -15.65
C THR A 208 -4.98 -18.44 -15.32
N PHE A 209 -4.89 -19.68 -15.78
CA PHE A 209 -3.77 -20.58 -15.52
C PHE A 209 -2.96 -20.80 -16.80
N LEU A 210 -1.62 -20.86 -16.69
CA LEU A 210 -0.67 -20.93 -17.79
C LEU A 210 0.38 -22.03 -17.59
N PRO A 211 0.86 -22.67 -18.67
CA PRO A 211 0.10 -23.05 -19.85
C PRO A 211 -0.85 -24.19 -19.52
N ASP A 212 -1.86 -24.43 -20.32
CA ASP A 212 -2.75 -25.60 -20.24
C ASP A 212 -3.41 -25.84 -18.86
N ASN A 213 -3.92 -24.77 -18.22
CA ASN A 213 -4.53 -24.81 -16.87
C ASN A 213 -3.58 -25.24 -15.74
N ASN A 214 -2.31 -24.91 -15.86
CA ASN A 214 -1.35 -25.15 -14.78
C ASN A 214 -1.59 -24.23 -13.57
N LEU A 215 -2.16 -24.75 -12.49
CA LEU A 215 -2.39 -24.04 -11.24
C LEU A 215 -1.12 -23.45 -10.60
N LEU A 216 0.05 -23.89 -11.05
CA LEU A 216 1.34 -23.42 -10.54
C LEU A 216 1.85 -22.15 -11.24
N ASP A 217 1.20 -21.71 -12.35
CA ASP A 217 1.50 -20.45 -13.04
C ASP A 217 0.17 -19.78 -13.40
N ALA A 218 -0.16 -18.70 -12.71
CA ALA A 218 -1.48 -18.10 -12.81
C ALA A 218 -1.40 -16.58 -12.96
N ILE A 219 -2.37 -16.04 -13.70
CA ILE A 219 -2.59 -14.59 -13.84
C ILE A 219 -3.86 -14.19 -13.10
N GLY A 220 -3.79 -13.06 -12.42
CA GLY A 220 -4.88 -12.53 -11.64
C GLY A 220 -4.74 -11.05 -11.32
N ASN A 221 -5.47 -10.65 -10.31
CA ASN A 221 -5.45 -9.29 -9.77
C ASN A 221 -5.42 -9.30 -8.25
N GLY A 222 -5.21 -8.13 -7.65
CA GLY A 222 -5.20 -8.03 -6.19
C GLY A 222 -5.24 -6.58 -5.71
N THR A 223 -5.49 -6.42 -4.42
CA THR A 223 -5.49 -5.14 -3.72
C THR A 223 -4.55 -5.17 -2.54
N PHE A 224 -3.95 -4.01 -2.26
CA PHE A 224 -3.24 -3.71 -1.03
C PHE A 224 -3.90 -2.51 -0.38
N ASP A 225 -4.39 -2.67 0.84
CA ASP A 225 -5.06 -1.61 1.59
C ASP A 225 -4.25 -1.28 2.84
N GLY A 226 -3.88 0.00 2.97
CA GLY A 226 -3.11 0.54 4.08
C GLY A 226 -3.73 1.84 4.58
N GLU A 227 -3.11 2.40 5.62
CA GLU A 227 -3.36 3.77 6.07
C GLU A 227 -2.07 4.53 5.99
N SER A 228 -2.13 5.79 5.57
CA SER A 228 -0.95 6.63 5.47
C SER A 228 -0.94 7.70 6.56
N ILE A 229 0.26 8.03 7.03
CA ILE A 229 0.47 9.16 7.92
C ILE A 229 0.56 10.41 7.04
N PRO A 230 -0.42 11.34 7.10
CA PRO A 230 -0.31 12.60 6.41
C PRO A 230 0.92 13.34 6.93
N GLU A 231 1.69 13.98 6.05
CA GLU A 231 2.75 14.88 6.51
C GLU A 231 2.17 15.88 7.51
N PRO A 232 2.74 16.00 8.71
CA PRO A 232 2.08 16.75 9.76
C PRO A 232 1.93 18.23 9.35
N GLY A 233 0.72 18.67 9.06
CA GLY A 233 0.35 20.09 9.11
C GLY A 233 0.70 20.71 10.47
N SER A 234 0.98 19.88 11.48
CA SER A 234 1.59 20.22 12.76
C SER A 234 2.92 20.98 12.64
N MET A 235 3.75 20.72 11.63
CA MET A 235 4.98 21.52 11.38
C MET A 235 4.62 22.95 10.95
N THR A 236 3.60 23.13 10.12
CA THR A 236 3.10 24.46 9.74
C THR A 236 2.44 25.15 10.92
N LEU A 237 1.62 24.43 11.70
CA LEU A 237 1.00 24.95 12.92
C LEU A 237 2.03 25.28 14.00
N LEU A 238 3.06 24.46 14.18
CA LEU A 238 4.16 24.74 15.08
C LEU A 238 4.95 25.97 14.63
N GLY A 239 5.26 26.08 13.34
CA GLY A 239 5.92 27.26 12.75
C GLY A 239 5.11 28.54 12.95
N LEU A 240 3.81 28.51 12.66
CA LEU A 240 2.89 29.64 12.90
C LEU A 240 2.73 29.96 14.40
N GLY A 241 2.67 28.94 15.25
CA GLY A 241 2.62 29.09 16.70
C GLY A 241 3.86 29.77 17.26
N LEU A 242 5.06 29.37 16.81
CA LEU A 242 6.33 29.99 17.21
C LEU A 242 6.46 31.42 16.67
N LEU A 243 6.02 31.69 15.44
CA LEU A 243 5.97 33.06 14.89
C LEU A 243 5.02 33.94 15.70
N GLY A 244 3.82 33.45 16.05
CA GLY A 244 2.86 34.15 16.89
C GLY A 244 3.41 34.45 18.27
N ALA A 245 4.05 33.48 18.92
CA ALA A 245 4.70 33.64 20.22
C ALA A 245 5.86 34.64 20.18
N GLY A 246 6.67 34.62 19.11
CA GLY A 246 7.76 35.57 18.88
C GLY A 246 7.27 37.01 18.74
N LEU A 247 6.24 37.21 17.95
CA LEU A 247 5.62 38.55 17.78
C LEU A 247 4.98 39.07 19.07
N ALA A 248 4.32 38.19 19.83
CA ALA A 248 3.73 38.55 21.13
C ALA A 248 4.79 38.98 22.15
N ARG A 249 5.94 38.28 22.20
CA ARG A 249 7.09 38.61 23.06
C ARG A 249 7.72 39.96 22.69
N ARG A 250 7.89 40.24 21.39
CA ARG A 250 8.44 41.51 20.89
C ARG A 250 7.57 42.72 21.25
N ARG A 251 6.24 42.58 21.21
CA ARG A 251 5.30 43.62 21.62
C ARG A 251 5.36 43.92 23.13
N ARG A 252 5.65 42.92 23.97
CA ARG A 252 5.79 43.12 25.44
C ARG A 252 7.08 43.82 25.83
N GLN A 253 8.12 43.76 24.99
CA GLN A 253 9.41 44.42 25.23
C GLN A 253 9.41 45.88 24.72
N ALA A 254 8.47 46.28 23.87
CA ALA A 254 8.35 47.58 23.27
C ALA A 254 7.30 48.48 24.02
N ALA A 255 6.64 47.95 25.05
CA ALA A 255 5.70 48.63 25.92
C ALA A 255 6.28 48.77 27.33
#